data_0b4b63883873f7d7286f498732ca7bf6
#
_entry.id   0b4b63883873f7d7286f498732ca7bf6
#
_cell.length_a   1.000
_cell.length_b   1.000
_cell.length_c   1.000
_cell.angle_alpha   90.00
_cell.angle_beta   90.00
_cell.angle_gamma   90.00
#
_symmetry.space_group_name_H-M   'P 1'
#
loop_
_entity.id
_entity.type
_entity.pdbx_description
1 polymer ?
#
loop_
_entity_poly.entity_id
_entity_poly.type
_entity_poly.pdbx_seq_one_letter_code
_entity_poly.pdbx_strand_id
1 'polypeptide(L)'
;MELHEIINFIIHIIFSWNNDKKLHEGDYMNINDAIIKRIEEICEEKNINVCSATLNGGKSPSALYDLIKGRTKCSKVSTIKAFCQGAGITLSEFFNKDYFNDFEE
;
A
#
# COMPACT_ATOMS: atom_id res chain seq x y z
N MET A 1 -0.28 15.88 -17.66
CA MET A 1 -0.60 14.98 -16.54
C MET A 1 0.20 15.38 -15.32
N GLU A 2 -0.46 15.50 -14.20
CA GLU A 2 0.19 15.85 -12.95
C GLU A 2 1.10 14.72 -12.49
N LEU A 3 2.16 15.06 -11.76
CA LEU A 3 3.12 14.08 -11.28
C LEU A 3 2.45 13.03 -10.38
N HIS A 4 1.56 13.46 -9.49
CA HIS A 4 0.86 12.52 -8.59
C HIS A 4 -0.05 11.56 -9.36
N GLU A 5 -0.59 11.97 -10.49
CA GLU A 5 -1.40 11.08 -11.32
C GLU A 5 -0.53 10.01 -11.98
N ILE A 6 0.66 10.40 -12.40
CA ILE A 6 1.62 9.46 -12.97
C ILE A 6 2.03 8.44 -11.92
N ILE A 7 2.33 8.90 -10.71
CA ILE A 7 2.74 8.03 -9.62
C ILE A 7 1.63 7.05 -9.26
N ASN A 8 0.39 7.52 -9.16
CA ASN A 8 -0.74 6.66 -8.88
C ASN A 8 -0.94 5.61 -9.96
N PHE A 9 -0.78 6.03 -11.22
CA PHE A 9 -0.90 5.11 -12.35
C PHE A 9 0.15 4.01 -12.28
N ILE A 10 1.39 4.38 -11.98
CA ILE A 10 2.50 3.42 -11.86
C ILE A 10 2.25 2.46 -10.70
N ILE A 11 1.81 2.97 -9.55
CA ILE A 11 1.51 2.14 -8.38
C ILE A 11 0.40 1.14 -8.72
N HIS A 12 -0.61 1.59 -9.41
CA HIS A 12 -1.73 0.75 -9.81
C HIS A 12 -1.26 -0.38 -10.74
N ILE A 13 -0.42 -0.04 -11.72
CA ILE A 13 0.13 -1.02 -12.65
C ILE A 13 1.00 -2.04 -11.90
N ILE A 14 1.87 -1.57 -11.01
CA ILE A 14 2.74 -2.44 -10.23
C ILE A 14 1.92 -3.38 -9.37
N PHE A 15 0.90 -2.85 -8.72
CA PHE A 15 0.00 -3.66 -7.90
C PHE A 15 -0.69 -4.74 -8.74
N SER A 16 -1.27 -4.35 -9.87
CA SER A 16 -1.96 -5.29 -10.75
C SER A 16 -1.02 -6.37 -11.26
N TRP A 17 0.19 -5.96 -11.64
CA TRP A 17 1.19 -6.89 -12.13
C TRP A 17 1.61 -7.90 -11.04
N ASN A 18 1.87 -7.40 -9.83
CA ASN A 18 2.22 -8.26 -8.70
C ASN A 18 1.08 -9.20 -8.34
N ASN A 19 -0.14 -8.68 -8.39
CA ASN A 19 -1.32 -9.46 -8.09
C ASN A 19 -1.49 -10.60 -9.09
N ASP A 20 -1.31 -10.31 -10.37
CA ASP A 20 -1.40 -11.33 -11.42
C ASP A 20 -0.34 -12.40 -11.24
N LYS A 21 0.85 -12.00 -10.79
CA LYS A 21 1.94 -12.93 -10.57
C LYS A 21 1.77 -13.78 -9.32
N LYS A 22 1.27 -13.16 -8.25
CA LYS A 22 1.22 -13.80 -6.93
C LYS A 22 -0.05 -14.57 -6.68
N LEU A 23 -1.13 -14.17 -7.31
CA LEU A 23 -2.43 -14.79 -7.08
C LEU A 23 -2.76 -15.80 -8.15
N HIS A 24 -1.78 -16.59 -8.53
CA HIS A 24 -2.02 -17.77 -9.34
C HIS A 24 -2.72 -18.83 -8.48
N GLU A 25 -3.26 -19.81 -9.15
CA GLU A 25 -3.92 -20.90 -8.49
C GLU A 25 -3.01 -21.52 -7.44
N GLY A 26 -3.47 -21.54 -6.20
CA GLY A 26 -2.72 -22.09 -5.08
C GLY A 26 -1.86 -21.11 -4.31
N ASP A 27 -1.73 -19.89 -4.81
CA ASP A 27 -0.95 -18.87 -4.13
C ASP A 27 -1.80 -18.14 -3.09
N TYR A 28 -1.16 -17.76 -2.00
CA TYR A 28 -1.81 -17.04 -0.92
C TYR A 28 -1.20 -15.66 -0.76
N MET A 29 -2.03 -14.68 -0.43
CA MET A 29 -1.59 -13.34 -0.10
C MET A 29 -0.86 -13.37 1.23
N ASN A 30 0.32 -12.75 1.32
CA ASN A 30 1.01 -12.58 2.59
C ASN A 30 0.70 -11.21 3.17
N ILE A 31 1.22 -10.92 4.38
CA ILE A 31 0.92 -9.66 5.04
C ILE A 31 1.37 -8.44 4.24
N ASN A 32 2.50 -8.53 3.57
CA ASN A 32 3.00 -7.42 2.75
C ASN A 32 2.07 -7.15 1.57
N ASP A 33 1.57 -8.20 0.95
CA ASP A 33 0.62 -8.07 -0.16
C ASP A 33 -0.68 -7.42 0.33
N ALA A 34 -1.12 -7.79 1.52
CA ALA A 34 -2.32 -7.20 2.10
C ALA A 34 -2.13 -5.71 2.38
N ILE A 35 -0.96 -5.34 2.89
CA ILE A 35 -0.64 -3.93 3.15
C ILE A 35 -0.64 -3.14 1.85
N ILE A 36 -0.01 -3.66 0.80
CA ILE A 36 0.03 -3.01 -0.50
C ILE A 36 -1.39 -2.84 -1.05
N LYS A 37 -2.18 -3.89 -0.96
CA LYS A 37 -3.57 -3.84 -1.42
C LYS A 37 -4.37 -2.77 -0.69
N ARG A 38 -4.17 -2.68 0.61
CA ARG A 38 -4.89 -1.68 1.42
C ARG A 38 -4.48 -0.26 1.06
N ILE A 39 -3.18 -0.03 0.85
CA ILE A 39 -2.69 1.29 0.43
C ILE A 39 -3.35 1.68 -0.89
N GLU A 40 -3.38 0.76 -1.83
CA GLU A 40 -3.98 0.97 -3.15
C GLU A 40 -5.47 1.33 -3.01
N GLU A 41 -6.20 0.59 -2.21
CA GLU A 41 -7.63 0.84 -1.99
C GLU A 41 -7.89 2.22 -1.42
N ILE A 42 -7.10 2.61 -0.42
CA ILE A 42 -7.28 3.91 0.23
C ILE A 42 -6.96 5.04 -0.75
N CYS A 43 -5.90 4.88 -1.52
CA CYS A 43 -5.53 5.89 -2.51
C CYS A 43 -6.63 6.07 -3.55
N GLU A 44 -7.23 4.99 -4.00
CA GLU A 44 -8.33 5.06 -4.97
C GLU A 44 -9.58 5.68 -4.34
N GLU A 45 -9.95 5.23 -3.15
CA GLU A 45 -11.14 5.75 -2.48
C GLU A 45 -11.07 7.24 -2.20
N LYS A 46 -9.91 7.70 -1.81
CA LYS A 46 -9.73 9.10 -1.41
C LYS A 46 -9.15 9.97 -2.51
N ASN A 47 -8.84 9.38 -3.65
CA ASN A 47 -8.23 10.09 -4.78
C ASN A 47 -6.96 10.83 -4.34
N ILE A 48 -6.10 10.12 -3.64
CA ILE A 48 -4.82 10.63 -3.17
C ILE A 48 -3.71 9.71 -3.67
N ASN A 49 -2.46 10.17 -3.54
CA ASN A 49 -1.33 9.31 -3.87
C ASN A 49 -0.50 9.01 -2.64
N VAL A 50 0.24 7.92 -2.69
CA VAL A 50 0.99 7.43 -1.54
C VAL A 50 2.12 8.39 -1.16
N CYS A 51 2.70 9.07 -2.14
CA CYS A 51 3.78 10.02 -1.88
C CYS A 51 3.30 11.20 -1.03
N SER A 52 2.24 11.88 -1.48
CA SER A 52 1.67 13.01 -0.73
C SER A 52 1.21 12.61 0.66
N ALA A 53 0.52 11.48 0.77
CA ALA A 53 -0.01 11.04 2.05
C ALA A 53 1.13 10.78 3.04
N THR A 54 2.16 10.07 2.60
CA THR A 54 3.28 9.72 3.47
C THR A 54 4.07 10.95 3.90
N LEU A 55 4.31 11.87 2.96
CA LEU A 55 4.99 13.12 3.27
C LEU A 55 4.18 13.97 4.25
N ASN A 56 2.88 14.05 4.06
CA ASN A 56 2.00 14.79 4.97
C ASN A 56 1.99 14.18 6.36
N GLY A 57 2.25 12.90 6.47
CA GLY A 57 2.38 12.21 7.75
C GLY A 57 3.77 12.30 8.37
N GLY A 58 4.69 13.00 7.71
CA GLY A 58 6.01 13.25 8.28
C GLY A 58 7.08 12.22 7.97
N LYS A 59 6.86 11.35 6.99
CA LYS A 59 7.83 10.33 6.60
C LYS A 59 8.13 10.41 5.11
N SER A 60 9.31 9.92 4.74
CA SER A 60 9.66 9.76 3.34
C SER A 60 8.85 8.62 2.73
N PRO A 61 8.36 8.77 1.50
CA PRO A 61 7.61 7.68 0.86
C PRO A 61 8.48 6.52 0.39
N SER A 62 9.80 6.64 0.44
CA SER A 62 10.69 5.61 -0.11
C SER A 62 10.51 4.25 0.53
N ALA A 63 10.21 4.19 1.83
CA ALA A 63 9.99 2.91 2.50
C ALA A 63 8.77 2.17 1.94
N LEU A 64 7.70 2.88 1.62
CA LEU A 64 6.51 2.27 1.03
C LEU A 64 6.74 1.89 -0.43
N TYR A 65 7.49 2.70 -1.16
CA TYR A 65 7.85 2.33 -2.53
C TYR A 65 8.73 1.09 -2.56
N ASP A 66 9.65 0.96 -1.61
CA ASP A 66 10.48 -0.23 -1.52
C ASP A 66 9.63 -1.47 -1.26
N LEU A 67 8.62 -1.34 -0.42
CA LEU A 67 7.70 -2.44 -0.17
C LEU A 67 6.90 -2.80 -1.44
N ILE A 68 6.35 -1.80 -2.10
CA ILE A 68 5.56 -1.99 -3.31
C ILE A 68 6.40 -2.64 -4.42
N LYS A 69 7.63 -2.21 -4.55
CA LYS A 69 8.54 -2.75 -5.58
C LYS A 69 9.20 -4.06 -5.20
N GLY A 70 8.93 -4.56 -4.01
CA GLY A 70 9.49 -5.83 -3.56
C GLY A 70 10.93 -5.77 -3.11
N ARG A 71 11.47 -4.57 -2.87
CA ARG A 71 12.84 -4.41 -2.38
C ARG A 71 12.99 -4.75 -0.91
N THR A 72 11.90 -4.66 -0.17
CA THR A 72 11.87 -5.04 1.23
C THR A 72 10.66 -5.92 1.46
N LYS A 73 10.78 -6.82 2.42
CA LYS A 73 9.70 -7.73 2.80
C LYS A 73 9.06 -7.32 4.11
N CYS A 74 9.48 -6.18 4.65
CA CYS A 74 9.05 -5.76 5.96
C CYS A 74 8.75 -4.28 5.95
N SER A 75 7.59 -3.93 6.49
CA SER A 75 7.18 -2.54 6.60
C SER A 75 7.06 -2.17 8.08
N LYS A 76 7.58 -1.01 8.44
CA LYS A 76 7.47 -0.53 9.81
C LYS A 76 6.08 0.04 10.05
N VAL A 77 5.52 -0.24 11.22
CA VAL A 77 4.23 0.30 11.59
C VAL A 77 4.25 1.82 11.60
N SER A 78 5.38 2.42 12.00
CA SER A 78 5.51 3.87 11.99
C SER A 78 5.35 4.48 10.60
N THR A 79 5.82 3.78 9.56
CA THR A 79 5.67 4.23 8.19
C THR A 79 4.20 4.11 7.75
N ILE A 80 3.56 3.03 8.12
CA ILE A 80 2.14 2.84 7.83
C ILE A 80 1.31 3.91 8.54
N LYS A 81 1.66 4.21 9.78
CA LYS A 81 0.97 5.25 10.53
C LYS A 81 1.12 6.61 9.85
N ALA A 82 2.30 6.93 9.34
CA ALA A 82 2.53 8.19 8.63
C ALA A 82 1.62 8.28 7.40
N PHE A 83 1.53 7.20 6.64
CA PHE A 83 0.62 7.15 5.49
C PHE A 83 -0.83 7.39 5.95
N CYS A 84 -1.24 6.72 7.03
CA CYS A 84 -2.60 6.88 7.55
C CYS A 84 -2.89 8.31 7.98
N GLN A 85 -1.95 8.95 8.65
CA GLN A 85 -2.12 10.35 9.08
C GLN A 85 -2.29 11.26 7.88
N GLY A 86 -1.47 11.08 6.86
CA GLY A 86 -1.59 11.88 5.65
C GLY A 86 -2.87 11.58 4.86
N ALA A 87 -3.38 10.37 4.97
CA ALA A 87 -4.61 9.97 4.30
C ALA A 87 -5.86 10.33 5.12
N GLY A 88 -5.70 10.72 6.37
CA GLY A 88 -6.83 11.08 7.22
C GLY A 88 -7.58 9.90 7.80
N ILE A 89 -6.90 8.79 8.03
CA ILE A 89 -7.51 7.60 8.63
C ILE A 89 -6.69 7.15 9.83
N THR A 90 -7.28 6.27 10.64
CA THR A 90 -6.59 5.69 11.78
C THR A 90 -5.95 4.37 11.38
N LEU A 91 -5.02 3.87 12.21
CA LEU A 91 -4.45 2.53 12.01
C LEU A 91 -5.54 1.47 12.08
N SER A 92 -6.52 1.64 12.97
CA SER A 92 -7.63 0.71 13.06
C SER A 92 -8.40 0.62 11.76
N GLU A 93 -8.67 1.77 11.15
CA GLU A 93 -9.36 1.80 9.86
C GLU A 93 -8.53 1.15 8.77
N PHE A 94 -7.22 1.39 8.80
CA PHE A 94 -6.31 0.80 7.81
C PHE A 94 -6.40 -0.73 7.83
N PHE A 95 -6.35 -1.34 9.01
CA PHE A 95 -6.31 -2.78 9.15
C PHE A 95 -7.69 -3.43 9.26
N ASN A 96 -8.76 -2.66 9.11
CA ASN A 96 -10.11 -3.18 9.23
C ASN A 96 -10.61 -3.78 7.91
N LYS A 97 -9.96 -4.87 7.51
CA LYS A 97 -10.32 -5.63 6.31
C LYS A 97 -10.13 -7.11 6.61
N ASP A 98 -11.03 -7.91 6.11
CA ASP A 98 -11.01 -9.35 6.36
C ASP A 98 -9.77 -10.01 5.81
N TYR A 99 -9.27 -9.53 4.68
CA TYR A 99 -8.11 -10.18 4.05
C TYR A 99 -6.82 -10.05 4.87
N PHE A 100 -6.80 -9.21 5.90
CA PHE A 100 -5.66 -9.19 6.82
C PHE A 100 -5.64 -10.41 7.72
N ASN A 101 -6.72 -11.15 7.79
CA ASN A 101 -6.83 -12.35 8.62
C ASN A 101 -6.85 -13.64 7.80
N ASP A 102 -6.90 -13.54 6.49
CA ASP A 102 -7.11 -14.68 5.60
C ASP A 102 -5.87 -15.06 4.80
N PHE A 103 -4.69 -14.83 5.33
CA PHE A 103 -3.45 -15.21 4.65
C PHE A 103 -2.62 -16.12 5.56
N GLU A 104 -1.72 -16.86 4.92
CA GLU A 104 -0.80 -17.73 5.64
C GLU A 104 0.59 -17.14 5.63
N GLU A 105 1.24 -17.22 6.76
CA GLU A 105 2.60 -16.73 6.95
C GLU A 105 3.55 -17.88 7.23
#